data_1c1d30143fa12525d745ab927355724f
#
_entry.id   1c1d30143fa12525d745ab927355724f
#
_cell.length_a   1.000
_cell.length_b   1.000
_cell.length_c   1.000
_cell.angle_alpha   90.00
_cell.angle_beta   90.00
_cell.angle_gamma   90.00
#
_symmetry.space_group_name_H-M   'P 1'
#
loop_
_entity.id
_entity.type
_entity.pdbx_description
1 polymer ?
#
loop_
_entity_poly.entity_id
_entity_poly.type
_entity_poly.pdbx_seq_one_letter_code
_entity_poly.pdbx_strand_id
1 'polypeptide(L)'
;MLDVKKCLSDSEDKMDMSVLHLEETLAQIRAGKANVHILDDLRVNSYGSMVPINNVAAVSTPDSRTIAIKPWEKSMFHVIEKAIIDSTIGIMPENNGEVIRLGIPPLTEDRRKQLTKQCAKEAEEAKVAIRNARRDGIDKLKKAIKDGLAEDVEKDAENDLQKIHDKKIKQIEELLAAKNKEIMTV
;
A
#
# COMPACT_ATOMS: atom_id res chain seq x y z
N MET A 1 25.65 3.99 29.92
CA MET A 1 24.75 5.16 29.96
C MET A 1 23.89 5.12 28.71
N LEU A 2 22.55 5.12 28.84
CA LEU A 2 21.64 5.09 27.68
C LEU A 2 21.81 6.39 26.90
N ASP A 3 22.04 6.30 25.59
CA ASP A 3 21.98 7.46 24.70
C ASP A 3 20.51 7.79 24.41
N VAL A 4 20.00 8.84 25.05
CA VAL A 4 18.60 9.29 24.92
C VAL A 4 18.25 9.58 23.46
N LYS A 5 19.15 10.23 22.71
CA LYS A 5 18.92 10.53 21.28
C LYS A 5 18.76 9.26 20.46
N LYS A 6 19.59 8.26 20.75
CA LYS A 6 19.48 6.95 20.07
C LYS A 6 18.18 6.25 20.44
N CYS A 7 17.74 6.32 21.71
CA CYS A 7 16.48 5.71 22.14
C CYS A 7 15.26 6.38 21.45
N LEU A 8 15.29 7.70 21.29
CA LEU A 8 14.26 8.44 20.55
C LEU A 8 14.25 8.04 19.05
N SER A 9 15.43 8.03 18.40
CA SER A 9 15.57 7.61 17.02
C SER A 9 15.11 6.17 16.79
N ASP A 10 15.56 5.21 17.61
CA ASP A 10 15.14 3.81 17.50
C ASP A 10 13.62 3.63 17.68
N SER A 11 12.99 4.47 18.50
CA SER A 11 11.54 4.43 18.70
C SER A 11 10.79 5.08 17.53
N GLU A 12 11.31 6.16 16.97
CA GLU A 12 10.79 6.81 15.78
C GLU A 12 10.88 5.87 14.57
N ASP A 13 12.04 5.21 14.37
CA ASP A 13 12.25 4.25 13.29
C ASP A 13 11.22 3.10 13.34
N LYS A 14 10.93 2.58 14.53
CA LYS A 14 9.89 1.55 14.71
C LYS A 14 8.50 2.05 14.36
N MET A 15 8.17 3.29 14.73
CA MET A 15 6.91 3.91 14.37
C MET A 15 6.82 4.15 12.86
N ASP A 16 7.91 4.58 12.22
CA ASP A 16 7.99 4.76 10.77
C ASP A 16 7.80 3.45 10.01
N MET A 17 8.44 2.37 10.47
CA MET A 17 8.22 1.04 9.90
C MET A 17 6.75 0.62 9.98
N SER A 18 6.04 0.98 11.06
CA SER A 18 4.62 0.65 11.20
C SER A 18 3.74 1.47 10.24
N VAL A 19 4.09 2.74 10.00
CA VAL A 19 3.40 3.59 9.01
C VAL A 19 3.66 3.08 7.60
N LEU A 20 4.92 2.76 7.26
CA LEU A 20 5.30 2.22 5.95
C LEU A 20 4.57 0.89 5.66
N HIS A 21 4.53 -0.01 6.64
CA HIS A 21 3.80 -1.28 6.49
C HIS A 21 2.31 -1.05 6.24
N LEU A 22 1.70 -0.07 6.91
CA LEU A 22 0.31 0.31 6.65
C LEU A 22 0.14 0.85 5.22
N GLU A 23 1.03 1.72 4.75
CA GLU A 23 1.00 2.24 3.37
C GLU A 23 1.04 1.11 2.35
N GLU A 24 1.95 0.15 2.51
CA GLU A 24 2.07 -1.03 1.65
C GLU A 24 0.80 -1.89 1.68
N THR A 25 0.26 -2.14 2.88
CA THR A 25 -0.97 -2.93 3.05
C THR A 25 -2.18 -2.24 2.41
N LEU A 26 -2.32 -0.92 2.61
CA LEU A 26 -3.38 -0.14 1.97
C LEU A 26 -3.22 -0.07 0.44
N ALA A 27 -1.99 -0.06 -0.07
CA ALA A 27 -1.74 -0.11 -1.52
C ALA A 27 -2.19 -1.43 -2.15
N GLN A 28 -2.07 -2.55 -1.42
CA GLN A 28 -2.55 -3.86 -1.86
C GLN A 28 -4.09 -3.96 -1.89
N ILE A 29 -4.79 -3.15 -1.08
CA ILE A 29 -6.25 -3.11 -1.08
C ILE A 29 -6.73 -2.38 -2.35
N ARG A 30 -7.22 -3.17 -3.31
CA ARG A 30 -7.67 -2.67 -4.62
C ARG A 30 -9.04 -2.03 -4.49
N ALA A 31 -9.11 -0.72 -4.72
CA ALA A 31 -10.34 0.07 -4.62
C ALA A 31 -11.20 0.05 -5.91
N GLY A 32 -11.00 -0.93 -6.81
CA GLY A 32 -11.73 -1.00 -8.08
C GLY A 32 -11.21 -0.03 -9.15
N LYS A 33 -10.07 0.63 -8.92
CA LYS A 33 -9.38 1.43 -9.95
C LYS A 33 -8.52 0.57 -10.86
N ALA A 34 -8.46 0.97 -12.11
CA ALA A 34 -7.53 0.42 -13.08
C ALA A 34 -6.09 0.71 -12.63
N ASN A 35 -5.31 -0.34 -12.43
CA ASN A 35 -3.89 -0.25 -12.12
C ASN A 35 -3.11 -1.12 -13.10
N VAL A 36 -2.13 -0.55 -13.78
CA VAL A 36 -1.24 -1.27 -14.72
C VAL A 36 -0.52 -2.43 -14.04
N HIS A 37 -0.22 -2.32 -12.75
CA HIS A 37 0.46 -3.38 -11.97
C HIS A 37 -0.33 -4.70 -11.86
N ILE A 38 -1.61 -4.72 -12.23
CA ILE A 38 -2.39 -5.97 -12.36
C ILE A 38 -1.79 -6.90 -13.43
N LEU A 39 -1.09 -6.32 -14.40
CA LEU A 39 -0.52 -7.02 -15.56
C LEU A 39 0.97 -7.34 -15.40
N ASP A 40 1.62 -6.93 -14.31
CA ASP A 40 3.07 -7.12 -14.13
C ASP A 40 3.47 -8.60 -14.07
N ASP A 41 2.59 -9.44 -13.52
CA ASP A 41 2.79 -10.90 -13.45
C ASP A 41 2.36 -11.63 -14.74
N LEU A 42 1.71 -10.92 -15.68
CA LEU A 42 1.23 -11.49 -16.91
C LEU A 42 2.39 -11.73 -17.89
N ARG A 43 2.61 -13.01 -18.21
CA ARG A 43 3.58 -13.41 -19.21
C ARG A 43 2.88 -13.85 -20.49
N VAL A 44 3.41 -13.39 -21.60
CA VAL A 44 2.87 -13.61 -22.94
C VAL A 44 3.89 -14.38 -23.76
N ASN A 45 3.42 -15.37 -24.54
CA ASN A 45 4.30 -16.11 -25.43
C ASN A 45 4.60 -15.27 -26.67
N SER A 46 5.81 -14.75 -26.77
CA SER A 46 6.31 -14.03 -27.93
C SER A 46 7.36 -14.89 -28.61
N TYR A 47 7.05 -15.40 -29.82
CA TYR A 47 7.95 -16.23 -30.66
C TYR A 47 8.60 -17.39 -29.87
N GLY A 48 7.81 -18.08 -29.03
CA GLY A 48 8.27 -19.24 -28.27
C GLY A 48 8.93 -18.92 -26.93
N SER A 49 9.05 -17.65 -26.57
CA SER A 49 9.59 -17.19 -25.28
C SER A 49 8.50 -16.50 -24.43
N MET A 50 8.47 -16.82 -23.12
CA MET A 50 7.54 -16.18 -22.18
C MET A 50 8.14 -14.85 -21.71
N VAL A 51 7.57 -13.75 -22.16
CA VAL A 51 8.03 -12.38 -21.83
C VAL A 51 6.95 -11.60 -21.05
N PRO A 52 7.33 -10.61 -20.23
CA PRO A 52 6.37 -9.71 -19.60
C PRO A 52 5.58 -8.93 -20.67
N ILE A 53 4.31 -8.61 -20.37
CA ILE A 53 3.43 -7.92 -21.30
C ILE A 53 3.99 -6.55 -21.74
N ASN A 54 4.70 -5.86 -20.85
CA ASN A 54 5.31 -4.56 -21.12
C ASN A 54 6.38 -4.59 -22.22
N ASN A 55 6.88 -5.77 -22.58
CA ASN A 55 7.86 -5.94 -23.65
C ASN A 55 7.20 -6.08 -25.04
N VAL A 56 5.91 -6.38 -25.10
CA VAL A 56 5.18 -6.65 -26.36
C VAL A 56 4.03 -5.68 -26.62
N ALA A 57 3.66 -4.88 -25.61
CA ALA A 57 2.57 -3.92 -25.68
C ALA A 57 2.80 -2.69 -24.80
N ALA A 58 2.25 -1.56 -25.22
CA ALA A 58 2.13 -0.38 -24.35
C ALA A 58 0.87 -0.52 -23.48
N VAL A 59 1.04 -0.44 -22.17
CA VAL A 59 -0.06 -0.51 -21.19
C VAL A 59 -0.32 0.89 -20.65
N SER A 60 -1.58 1.31 -20.65
CA SER A 60 -2.00 2.62 -20.13
C SER A 60 -3.37 2.53 -19.47
N THR A 61 -3.71 3.53 -18.65
CA THR A 61 -5.01 3.68 -18.01
C THR A 61 -5.68 4.97 -18.51
N PRO A 62 -6.45 4.91 -19.61
CA PRO A 62 -7.10 6.09 -20.19
C PRO A 62 -8.15 6.68 -19.24
N ASP A 63 -8.77 5.86 -18.42
CA ASP A 63 -9.72 6.27 -17.39
C ASP A 63 -9.56 5.43 -16.09
N SER A 64 -10.28 5.80 -15.05
CA SER A 64 -10.13 5.22 -13.72
C SER A 64 -10.51 3.73 -13.61
N ARG A 65 -11.16 3.16 -14.62
CA ARG A 65 -11.65 1.76 -14.61
C ARG A 65 -11.28 0.95 -15.83
N THR A 66 -10.53 1.53 -16.76
CA THR A 66 -10.15 0.84 -17.99
C THR A 66 -8.63 0.76 -18.11
N ILE A 67 -8.11 -0.42 -18.34
CA ILE A 67 -6.73 -0.62 -18.76
C ILE A 67 -6.73 -0.81 -20.26
N ALA A 68 -5.96 -0.02 -20.98
CA ALA A 68 -5.76 -0.13 -22.42
C ALA A 68 -4.39 -0.75 -22.69
N ILE A 69 -4.40 -1.83 -23.47
CA ILE A 69 -3.20 -2.55 -23.90
C ILE A 69 -3.12 -2.39 -25.42
N LYS A 70 -2.08 -1.71 -25.88
CA LYS A 70 -1.81 -1.51 -27.29
C LYS A 70 -0.61 -2.35 -27.71
N PRO A 71 -0.82 -3.50 -28.35
CA PRO A 71 0.26 -4.34 -28.85
C PRO A 71 1.09 -3.61 -29.91
N TRP A 72 2.37 -3.88 -29.96
CA TRP A 72 3.28 -3.31 -30.96
C TRP A 72 3.07 -3.97 -32.31
N GLU A 73 2.65 -5.24 -32.31
CA GLU A 73 2.40 -6.03 -33.49
C GLU A 73 0.97 -6.60 -33.50
N LYS A 74 0.33 -6.57 -34.67
CA LYS A 74 -1.04 -7.08 -34.80
C LYS A 74 -1.17 -8.58 -34.52
N SER A 75 -0.13 -9.36 -34.76
CA SER A 75 -0.07 -10.80 -34.47
C SER A 75 -0.19 -11.10 -32.95
N MET A 76 0.19 -10.16 -32.10
CA MET A 76 0.19 -10.33 -30.65
C MET A 76 -1.19 -10.16 -30.01
N PHE A 77 -2.18 -9.57 -30.68
CA PHE A 77 -3.52 -9.39 -30.11
C PHE A 77 -4.10 -10.68 -29.55
N HIS A 78 -4.14 -11.72 -30.37
CA HIS A 78 -4.74 -12.98 -29.98
C HIS A 78 -3.98 -13.70 -28.86
N VAL A 79 -2.65 -13.55 -28.87
CA VAL A 79 -1.78 -14.16 -27.86
C VAL A 79 -1.96 -13.46 -26.51
N ILE A 80 -2.07 -12.13 -26.51
CA ILE A 80 -2.30 -11.33 -25.32
C ILE A 80 -3.71 -11.60 -24.77
N GLU A 81 -4.75 -11.60 -25.60
CA GLU A 81 -6.12 -11.96 -25.20
C GLU A 81 -6.17 -13.31 -24.50
N LYS A 82 -5.58 -14.33 -25.13
CA LYS A 82 -5.54 -15.67 -24.56
C LYS A 82 -4.80 -15.70 -23.23
N ALA A 83 -3.66 -15.04 -23.13
CA ALA A 83 -2.90 -14.95 -21.89
C ALA A 83 -3.69 -14.27 -20.75
N ILE A 84 -4.50 -13.26 -21.07
CA ILE A 84 -5.37 -12.58 -20.11
C ILE A 84 -6.51 -13.50 -19.65
N ILE A 85 -7.16 -14.21 -20.57
CA ILE A 85 -8.25 -15.15 -20.28
C ILE A 85 -7.75 -16.32 -19.42
N ASP A 86 -6.57 -16.84 -19.74
CA ASP A 86 -5.95 -17.96 -19.02
C ASP A 86 -5.36 -17.52 -17.66
N SER A 87 -5.26 -16.20 -17.42
CA SER A 87 -4.71 -15.65 -16.17
C SER A 87 -5.76 -15.61 -15.06
N THR A 88 -5.27 -15.47 -13.82
CA THR A 88 -6.12 -15.33 -12.62
C THR A 88 -6.73 -13.92 -12.45
N ILE A 89 -6.55 -13.03 -13.44
CA ILE A 89 -7.04 -11.64 -13.40
C ILE A 89 -8.59 -11.60 -13.37
N GLY A 90 -9.25 -12.56 -14.06
CA GLY A 90 -10.71 -12.70 -14.04
C GLY A 90 -11.48 -11.57 -14.75
N ILE A 91 -10.80 -10.79 -15.60
CA ILE A 91 -11.42 -9.71 -16.38
C ILE A 91 -11.41 -10.11 -17.85
N MET A 92 -12.57 -10.03 -18.52
CA MET A 92 -12.67 -10.33 -19.94
C MET A 92 -12.10 -9.20 -20.78
N PRO A 93 -11.15 -9.48 -21.70
CA PRO A 93 -10.63 -8.48 -22.62
C PRO A 93 -11.65 -8.12 -23.72
N GLU A 94 -11.78 -6.85 -24.02
CA GLU A 94 -12.52 -6.34 -25.19
C GLU A 94 -11.52 -5.86 -26.23
N ASN A 95 -11.55 -6.46 -27.45
CA ASN A 95 -10.64 -6.14 -28.54
C ASN A 95 -11.38 -5.37 -29.64
N ASN A 96 -10.90 -4.18 -29.98
CA ASN A 96 -11.44 -3.38 -31.09
C ASN A 96 -10.52 -3.38 -32.34
N GLY A 97 -9.50 -4.26 -32.38
CA GLY A 97 -8.54 -4.35 -33.49
C GLY A 97 -7.35 -3.38 -33.44
N GLU A 98 -7.38 -2.40 -32.55
CA GLU A 98 -6.28 -1.43 -32.30
C GLU A 98 -5.76 -1.48 -30.88
N VAL A 99 -6.66 -1.74 -29.91
CA VAL A 99 -6.38 -1.75 -28.49
C VAL A 99 -7.22 -2.82 -27.81
N ILE A 100 -6.62 -3.57 -26.89
CA ILE A 100 -7.34 -4.46 -25.99
C ILE A 100 -7.71 -3.64 -24.74
N ARG A 101 -8.99 -3.62 -24.38
CA ARG A 101 -9.49 -2.92 -23.19
C ARG A 101 -9.88 -3.92 -22.12
N LEU A 102 -9.44 -3.67 -20.89
CA LEU A 102 -9.87 -4.42 -19.71
C LEU A 102 -10.74 -3.50 -18.86
N GLY A 103 -12.05 -3.74 -18.89
CA GLY A 103 -13.02 -3.02 -18.07
C GLY A 103 -13.07 -3.61 -16.66
N ILE A 104 -12.69 -2.85 -15.65
CA ILE A 104 -12.79 -3.25 -14.24
C ILE A 104 -14.23 -3.01 -13.79
N PRO A 105 -14.97 -4.06 -13.36
CA PRO A 105 -16.35 -3.89 -12.91
C PRO A 105 -16.41 -2.97 -11.67
N PRO A 106 -17.45 -2.13 -11.54
CA PRO A 106 -17.62 -1.28 -10.39
C PRO A 106 -17.80 -2.12 -9.12
N LEU A 107 -17.21 -1.66 -8.02
CA LEU A 107 -17.41 -2.28 -6.71
C LEU A 107 -18.89 -2.13 -6.29
N THR A 108 -19.47 -3.19 -5.79
CA THR A 108 -20.77 -3.12 -5.11
C THR A 108 -20.66 -2.35 -3.81
N GLU A 109 -21.77 -1.73 -3.34
CA GLU A 109 -21.78 -1.00 -2.07
C GLU A 109 -21.32 -1.87 -0.89
N ASP A 110 -21.75 -3.13 -0.87
CA ASP A 110 -21.35 -4.06 0.19
C ASP A 110 -19.84 -4.34 0.15
N ARG A 111 -19.26 -4.46 -1.04
CA ARG A 111 -17.81 -4.64 -1.18
C ARG A 111 -17.04 -3.41 -0.74
N ARG A 112 -17.53 -2.21 -1.05
CA ARG A 112 -16.94 -0.95 -0.56
C ARG A 112 -16.94 -0.89 0.97
N LYS A 113 -18.07 -1.25 1.61
CA LYS A 113 -18.19 -1.31 3.08
C LYS A 113 -17.23 -2.34 3.69
N GLN A 114 -17.05 -3.49 3.05
CA GLN A 114 -16.09 -4.51 3.51
C GLN A 114 -14.65 -3.99 3.43
N LEU A 115 -14.27 -3.37 2.31
CA LEU A 115 -12.92 -2.80 2.13
C LEU A 115 -12.65 -1.66 3.12
N THR A 116 -13.62 -0.78 3.38
CA THR A 116 -13.49 0.28 4.39
C THR A 116 -13.28 -0.30 5.79
N LYS A 117 -14.01 -1.36 6.15
CA LYS A 117 -13.79 -2.06 7.43
C LYS A 117 -12.41 -2.72 7.51
N GLN A 118 -11.95 -3.30 6.41
CA GLN A 118 -10.61 -3.88 6.34
C GLN A 118 -9.53 -2.80 6.52
N CYS A 119 -9.63 -1.67 5.80
CA CYS A 119 -8.71 -0.54 5.97
C CYS A 119 -8.71 -0.01 7.41
N ALA A 120 -9.88 0.10 8.05
CA ALA A 120 -9.98 0.54 9.44
C ALA A 120 -9.29 -0.44 10.41
N LYS A 121 -9.41 -1.75 10.16
CA LYS A 121 -8.73 -2.78 10.96
C LYS A 121 -7.20 -2.65 10.85
N GLU A 122 -6.67 -2.57 9.64
CA GLU A 122 -5.23 -2.41 9.41
C GLU A 122 -4.69 -1.12 10.05
N ALA A 123 -5.46 -0.02 9.95
CA ALA A 123 -5.09 1.24 10.60
C ALA A 123 -5.06 1.13 12.14
N GLU A 124 -6.00 0.41 12.75
CA GLU A 124 -5.97 0.18 14.21
C GLU A 124 -4.80 -0.71 14.61
N GLU A 125 -4.45 -1.73 13.85
CA GLU A 125 -3.28 -2.55 14.09
C GLU A 125 -1.98 -1.71 14.04
N ALA A 126 -1.86 -0.82 13.07
CA ALA A 126 -0.74 0.13 12.98
C ALA A 126 -0.71 1.10 14.18
N LYS A 127 -1.86 1.65 14.62
CA LYS A 127 -1.94 2.49 15.82
C LYS A 127 -1.51 1.74 17.08
N VAL A 128 -1.86 0.46 17.21
CA VAL A 128 -1.41 -0.39 18.32
C VAL A 128 0.11 -0.57 18.28
N ALA A 129 0.69 -0.82 17.11
CA ALA A 129 2.14 -0.94 16.95
C ALA A 129 2.88 0.34 17.37
N ILE A 130 2.37 1.53 16.97
CA ILE A 130 2.91 2.83 17.39
C ILE A 130 2.81 3.02 18.90
N ARG A 131 1.67 2.69 19.52
CA ARG A 131 1.51 2.77 20.99
C ARG A 131 2.51 1.87 21.71
N ASN A 132 2.74 0.66 21.19
CA ASN A 132 3.71 -0.28 21.74
C ASN A 132 5.15 0.26 21.61
N ALA A 133 5.52 0.80 20.43
CA ALA A 133 6.83 1.40 20.21
C ALA A 133 7.10 2.58 21.18
N ARG A 134 6.08 3.43 21.43
CA ARG A 134 6.17 4.49 22.43
C ARG A 134 6.38 3.92 23.82
N ARG A 135 5.56 2.94 24.22
CA ARG A 135 5.64 2.33 25.55
C ARG A 135 7.01 1.71 25.78
N ASP A 136 7.54 0.97 24.80
CA ASP A 136 8.88 0.38 24.88
C ASP A 136 9.98 1.46 25.06
N GLY A 137 9.84 2.60 24.36
CA GLY A 137 10.73 3.75 24.51
C GLY A 137 10.70 4.34 25.92
N ILE A 138 9.51 4.59 26.45
CA ILE A 138 9.30 5.08 27.83
C ILE A 138 9.86 4.11 28.86
N ASP A 139 9.63 2.80 28.70
CA ASP A 139 10.14 1.79 29.62
C ASP A 139 11.67 1.74 29.63
N LYS A 140 12.32 1.97 28.48
CA LYS A 140 13.79 2.09 28.39
C LYS A 140 14.30 3.36 29.10
N LEU A 141 13.63 4.50 28.93
CA LEU A 141 13.98 5.75 29.59
C LEU A 141 13.86 5.62 31.11
N LYS A 142 12.76 5.03 31.61
CA LYS A 142 12.55 4.77 33.05
C LYS A 142 13.60 3.82 33.66
N LYS A 143 14.05 2.82 32.90
CA LYS A 143 15.16 1.97 33.33
C LYS A 143 16.47 2.75 33.42
N ALA A 144 16.70 3.69 32.48
CA ALA A 144 17.92 4.49 32.47
C ALA A 144 18.03 5.48 33.66
N ILE A 145 16.92 5.87 34.27
CA ILE A 145 16.94 6.64 35.53
C ILE A 145 17.66 5.85 36.62
N LYS A 146 17.39 4.54 36.71
CA LYS A 146 18.06 3.66 37.68
C LYS A 146 19.57 3.56 37.45
N ASP A 147 19.99 3.79 36.20
CA ASP A 147 21.38 3.76 35.73
C ASP A 147 22.04 5.17 35.78
N GLY A 148 21.38 6.17 36.41
CA GLY A 148 21.91 7.51 36.63
C GLY A 148 21.50 8.58 35.61
N LEU A 149 20.46 8.37 34.82
CA LEU A 149 19.88 9.42 33.99
C LEU A 149 19.10 10.42 34.85
N ALA A 150 19.28 11.75 34.62
CA ALA A 150 18.53 12.77 35.31
C ALA A 150 17.03 12.72 34.96
N GLU A 151 16.16 12.90 35.96
CA GLU A 151 14.70 12.86 35.79
C GLU A 151 14.16 13.93 34.84
N ASP A 152 14.79 15.11 34.80
CA ASP A 152 14.39 16.19 33.88
C ASP A 152 14.63 15.78 32.40
N VAL A 153 15.74 15.11 32.13
CA VAL A 153 16.08 14.61 30.78
C VAL A 153 15.12 13.48 30.35
N GLU A 154 14.70 12.65 31.30
CA GLU A 154 13.70 11.60 31.02
C GLU A 154 12.35 12.22 30.67
N LYS A 155 11.86 13.22 31.43
CA LYS A 155 10.60 13.90 31.15
C LYS A 155 10.59 14.62 29.83
N ASP A 156 11.69 15.28 29.46
CA ASP A 156 11.82 15.92 28.15
C ASP A 156 11.78 14.88 27.02
N ALA A 157 12.47 13.76 27.18
CA ALA A 157 12.46 12.67 26.22
C ALA A 157 11.08 11.98 26.11
N GLU A 158 10.33 11.83 27.22
CA GLU A 158 8.96 11.33 27.22
C GLU A 158 8.02 12.27 26.44
N ASN A 159 8.16 13.60 26.63
CA ASN A 159 7.41 14.59 25.87
C ASN A 159 7.73 14.55 24.38
N ASP A 160 8.98 14.35 24.02
CA ASP A 160 9.37 14.24 22.61
C ASP A 160 8.85 12.94 21.97
N LEU A 161 8.90 11.82 22.68
CA LEU A 161 8.24 10.57 22.25
C LEU A 161 6.74 10.75 22.05
N GLN A 162 6.08 11.52 22.92
CA GLN A 162 4.66 11.82 22.77
C GLN A 162 4.38 12.65 21.51
N LYS A 163 5.20 13.67 21.22
CA LYS A 163 5.06 14.47 19.98
C LYS A 163 5.25 13.62 18.73
N ILE A 164 6.26 12.73 18.73
CA ILE A 164 6.51 11.80 17.62
C ILE A 164 5.30 10.88 17.45
N HIS A 165 4.82 10.26 18.53
CA HIS A 165 3.63 9.41 18.53
C HIS A 165 2.42 10.13 17.91
N ASP A 166 2.10 11.34 18.37
CA ASP A 166 0.92 12.08 17.89
C ASP A 166 1.05 12.45 16.41
N LYS A 167 2.25 12.79 15.95
CA LYS A 167 2.54 13.02 14.53
C LYS A 167 2.27 11.76 13.69
N LYS A 168 2.73 10.58 14.16
CA LYS A 168 2.55 9.31 13.43
C LYS A 168 1.10 8.84 13.45
N ILE A 169 0.37 9.03 14.54
CA ILE A 169 -1.08 8.76 14.60
C ILE A 169 -1.84 9.62 13.57
N LYS A 170 -1.50 10.90 13.48
CA LYS A 170 -2.10 11.79 12.48
C LYS A 170 -1.80 11.34 11.05
N GLN A 171 -0.58 10.89 10.76
CA GLN A 171 -0.24 10.32 9.45
C GLN A 171 -1.10 9.08 9.11
N ILE A 172 -1.31 8.17 10.05
CA ILE A 172 -2.19 7.00 9.87
C ILE A 172 -3.62 7.46 9.55
N GLU A 173 -4.14 8.46 10.25
CA GLU A 173 -5.50 8.97 10.01
C GLU A 173 -5.65 9.62 8.64
N GLU A 174 -4.64 10.36 8.20
CA GLU A 174 -4.59 10.96 6.86
C GLU A 174 -4.55 9.89 5.76
N LEU A 175 -3.74 8.85 5.93
CA LEU A 175 -3.66 7.71 5.00
C LEU A 175 -4.99 6.95 4.92
N LEU A 176 -5.61 6.68 6.08
CA LEU A 176 -6.91 6.01 6.14
C LEU A 176 -8.01 6.85 5.48
N ALA A 177 -8.04 8.15 5.74
CA ALA A 177 -9.02 9.06 5.15
C ALA A 177 -8.85 9.15 3.64
N ALA A 178 -7.62 9.25 3.14
CA ALA A 178 -7.31 9.25 1.72
C ALA A 178 -7.78 7.94 1.05
N LYS A 179 -7.49 6.79 1.67
CA LYS A 179 -7.91 5.48 1.14
C LYS A 179 -9.42 5.29 1.16
N ASN A 180 -10.09 5.70 2.22
CA ASN A 180 -11.55 5.65 2.29
C ASN A 180 -12.21 6.53 1.21
N LYS A 181 -11.67 7.74 0.98
CA LYS A 181 -12.13 8.61 -0.10
C LYS A 181 -11.91 7.95 -1.47
N GLU A 182 -10.79 7.28 -1.66
CA GLU A 182 -10.49 6.52 -2.89
C GLU A 182 -11.54 5.42 -3.11
N ILE A 183 -11.85 4.60 -2.11
CA ILE A 183 -12.82 3.49 -2.20
C ILE A 183 -14.24 4.01 -2.49
N MET A 184 -14.60 5.18 -1.97
CA MET A 184 -15.94 5.74 -2.12
C MET A 184 -16.14 6.52 -3.42
N THR A 185 -15.07 7.01 -4.07
CA THR A 185 -15.14 7.89 -5.26
C THR A 185 -15.11 7.13 -6.59
N VAL A 186 -14.83 5.84 -6.59
CA VAL A 186 -14.71 4.99 -7.80
C VAL A 186 -16.05 4.43 -8.28
#